data_e279e46388fb46abd029b114406cc751
#
_entry.id   e279e46388fb46abd029b114406cc751
#
_cell.length_a   1.000
_cell.length_b   1.000
_cell.length_c   1.000
_cell.angle_alpha   90.00
_cell.angle_beta   90.00
_cell.angle_gamma   90.00
#
_symmetry.space_group_name_H-M   'P 1'
#
loop_
_entity.id
_entity.type
_entity.pdbx_description
1 polymer ?
#
loop_
_entity_poly.entity_id
_entity_poly.type
_entity_poly.pdbx_seq_one_letter_code
_entity_poly.pdbx_strand_id
1 'polypeptide(L)'
;SYESSLLKELPKISFQVKDETLTDCLTRLFESYPIVYKVSGKIVILKRRQRQVTISGFVRDQASSESLIGASVYEVASRKGSATNSYGFFSLTLPPGNIRLHASYIGYESCSFNFTELDRDTLLNIELRPNARLEEVVVTASERDRLSVNNTLMGTMEFSQKTIKATPTLFGESDIVKTLQLTPGVASGTEGLAGLYVRGGDQDGNLFLIDGNPVYQINHVGGLFSAFNPEAIRNLDFFKAGFPARYGGRLSSVVDVHTKEGNMKEYHGSAMLGLTSGN
;
A
#
# COMPACT_ATOMS: atom_id res chain seq x y z
N SER A 1 -16.37 13.00 34.75
CA SER A 1 -17.39 12.08 34.28
C SER A 1 -16.81 10.70 34.07
N TYR A 2 -17.51 9.68 34.37
CA TYR A 2 -17.11 8.30 34.19
C TYR A 2 -18.31 7.50 33.68
N GLU A 3 -18.05 6.46 32.94
CA GLU A 3 -19.06 5.49 32.57
C GLU A 3 -19.36 4.63 33.79
N SER A 4 -20.58 4.70 34.30
CA SER A 4 -20.97 4.05 35.57
C SER A 4 -20.77 2.51 35.56
N SER A 5 -20.71 1.91 34.38
CA SER A 5 -20.41 0.49 34.18
C SER A 5 -18.95 0.15 34.53
N LEU A 6 -18.00 1.05 34.30
CA LEU A 6 -16.57 0.80 34.55
C LEU A 6 -16.24 0.57 36.04
N LEU A 7 -16.95 1.24 36.95
CA LEU A 7 -16.68 1.13 38.39
C LEU A 7 -17.46 0.01 39.06
N LYS A 8 -18.53 -0.50 38.47
CA LYS A 8 -19.35 -1.59 39.04
C LYS A 8 -18.61 -2.93 39.07
N GLU A 9 -17.68 -3.13 38.19
CA GLU A 9 -16.89 -4.37 38.08
C GLU A 9 -15.64 -4.37 38.97
N LEU A 10 -15.32 -3.22 39.60
CA LEU A 10 -14.14 -3.11 40.44
C LEU A 10 -14.44 -3.45 41.91
N PRO A 11 -13.51 -4.12 42.61
CA PRO A 11 -13.62 -4.33 44.03
C PRO A 11 -13.58 -3.00 44.79
N LYS A 12 -14.19 -2.96 45.96
CA LYS A 12 -14.07 -1.81 46.86
C LYS A 12 -12.64 -1.73 47.38
N ILE A 13 -11.97 -0.61 47.16
CA ILE A 13 -10.57 -0.41 47.53
C ILE A 13 -10.53 0.65 48.66
N SER A 14 -9.80 0.35 49.71
CA SER A 14 -9.40 1.34 50.75
C SER A 14 -7.96 1.78 50.47
N PHE A 15 -7.79 3.08 50.27
CA PHE A 15 -6.48 3.65 49.88
C PHE A 15 -6.14 4.83 50.79
N GLN A 16 -5.00 4.79 51.43
CA GLN A 16 -4.48 5.88 52.27
C GLN A 16 -3.45 6.67 51.47
N VAL A 17 -3.62 7.99 51.46
CA VAL A 17 -2.73 8.93 50.78
C VAL A 17 -2.17 9.87 51.82
N LYS A 18 -0.86 10.07 51.85
CA LYS A 18 -0.20 11.05 52.67
C LYS A 18 0.87 11.78 51.85
N ASP A 19 0.67 13.09 51.66
CA ASP A 19 1.60 14.00 51.00
C ASP A 19 1.96 13.61 49.54
N GLU A 20 1.03 12.99 48.81
CA GLU A 20 1.18 12.64 47.38
C GLU A 20 0.40 13.58 46.49
N THR A 21 0.84 13.74 45.22
CA THR A 21 0.06 14.45 44.23
C THR A 21 -1.15 13.62 43.78
N LEU A 22 -2.21 14.27 43.28
CA LEU A 22 -3.38 13.58 42.72
C LEU A 22 -2.98 12.59 41.61
N THR A 23 -2.00 12.96 40.79
CA THR A 23 -1.53 12.15 39.69
C THR A 23 -0.83 10.87 40.17
N ASP A 24 0.05 10.97 41.17
CA ASP A 24 0.74 9.83 41.72
C ASP A 24 -0.23 8.87 42.42
N CYS A 25 -1.18 9.43 43.16
CA CYS A 25 -2.25 8.69 43.82
C CYS A 25 -3.10 7.89 42.78
N LEU A 26 -3.51 8.51 41.70
CA LEU A 26 -4.29 7.86 40.65
C LEU A 26 -3.47 6.82 39.87
N THR A 27 -2.19 7.09 39.63
CA THR A 27 -1.28 6.12 39.00
C THR A 27 -1.18 4.85 39.83
N ARG A 28 -0.88 4.99 41.14
CA ARG A 28 -0.77 3.87 42.07
C ARG A 28 -2.10 3.13 42.26
N LEU A 29 -3.22 3.85 42.28
CA LEU A 29 -4.56 3.28 42.42
C LEU A 29 -4.93 2.39 41.23
N PHE A 30 -4.62 2.85 39.99
CA PHE A 30 -5.02 2.16 38.77
C PHE A 30 -3.93 1.30 38.13
N GLU A 31 -2.75 1.19 38.74
CA GLU A 31 -1.64 0.38 38.23
C GLU A 31 -2.03 -1.08 37.99
N SER A 32 -2.80 -1.66 38.92
CA SER A 32 -3.25 -3.05 38.88
C SER A 32 -4.59 -3.26 38.13
N TYR A 33 -5.18 -2.20 37.60
CA TYR A 33 -6.50 -2.25 36.95
C TYR A 33 -6.41 -1.86 35.46
N PRO A 34 -7.27 -2.42 34.62
CA PRO A 34 -7.30 -2.10 33.20
C PRO A 34 -7.98 -0.73 32.95
N ILE A 35 -7.55 0.28 33.69
CA ILE A 35 -8.07 1.65 33.62
C ILE A 35 -6.94 2.62 33.31
N VAL A 36 -7.21 3.55 32.39
CA VAL A 36 -6.36 4.71 32.16
C VAL A 36 -7.17 5.95 32.56
N TYR A 37 -6.48 6.92 33.14
CA TYR A 37 -7.09 8.17 33.53
C TYR A 37 -6.47 9.38 32.80
N LYS A 38 -7.23 10.42 32.66
CA LYS A 38 -6.76 11.72 32.18
C LYS A 38 -7.32 12.81 33.09
N VAL A 39 -6.44 13.63 33.66
CA VAL A 39 -6.82 14.80 34.45
C VAL A 39 -6.95 15.99 33.51
N SER A 40 -8.11 16.63 33.52
CA SER A 40 -8.40 17.84 32.75
C SER A 40 -9.03 18.89 33.67
N GLY A 41 -8.20 19.81 34.18
CA GLY A 41 -8.59 20.78 35.19
C GLY A 41 -9.05 20.09 36.49
N LYS A 42 -10.30 20.26 36.87
CA LYS A 42 -10.92 19.66 38.09
C LYS A 42 -11.59 18.28 37.81
N ILE A 43 -11.52 17.78 36.60
CA ILE A 43 -12.22 16.55 36.18
C ILE A 43 -11.19 15.44 35.93
N VAL A 44 -11.44 14.27 36.51
CA VAL A 44 -10.71 13.03 36.18
C VAL A 44 -11.60 12.20 35.27
N ILE A 45 -11.11 11.92 34.07
CA ILE A 45 -11.78 11.07 33.08
C ILE A 45 -11.17 9.68 33.18
N LEU A 46 -11.99 8.67 33.45
CA LEU A 46 -11.57 7.28 33.50
C LEU A 46 -12.01 6.58 32.20
N LYS A 47 -11.11 5.79 31.61
CA LYS A 47 -11.38 4.95 30.44
C LYS A 47 -10.84 3.54 30.69
N ARG A 48 -11.50 2.54 30.16
CA ARG A 48 -10.95 1.17 30.16
C ARG A 48 -9.70 1.14 29.28
N ARG A 49 -8.60 0.56 29.78
CA ARG A 49 -7.43 0.25 28.96
C ARG A 49 -7.86 -0.81 27.96
N GLN A 50 -8.03 -0.43 26.72
CA GLN A 50 -8.30 -1.41 25.67
C GLN A 50 -7.02 -2.22 25.44
N ARG A 51 -7.09 -3.51 25.71
CA ARG A 51 -6.05 -4.44 25.28
C ARG A 51 -5.99 -4.39 23.75
N GLN A 52 -4.80 -4.37 23.21
CA GLN A 52 -4.59 -4.41 21.77
C GLN A 52 -3.70 -5.60 21.47
N VAL A 53 -3.89 -6.19 20.30
CA VAL A 53 -3.05 -7.24 19.75
C VAL A 53 -2.43 -6.75 18.46
N THR A 54 -1.19 -7.10 18.22
CA THR A 54 -0.47 -6.75 17.01
C THR A 54 -0.27 -7.98 16.15
N ILE A 55 -0.72 -7.90 14.90
CA ILE A 55 -0.43 -8.90 13.87
C ILE A 55 0.63 -8.30 12.97
N SER A 56 1.77 -8.96 12.85
CA SER A 56 2.89 -8.49 12.02
C SER A 56 3.47 -9.64 11.23
N GLY A 57 4.20 -9.32 10.15
CA GLY A 57 4.85 -10.34 9.34
C GLY A 57 5.25 -9.80 7.98
N PHE A 58 5.55 -10.70 7.07
CA PHE A 58 6.00 -10.37 5.72
C PHE A 58 5.00 -10.83 4.68
N VAL A 59 4.84 -10.04 3.62
CA VAL A 59 4.09 -10.42 2.43
C VAL A 59 5.09 -10.71 1.31
N ARG A 60 5.02 -11.90 0.73
CA ARG A 60 5.97 -12.37 -0.28
C ARG A 60 5.26 -13.02 -1.46
N ASP A 61 5.93 -13.04 -2.59
CA ASP A 61 5.56 -13.87 -3.74
C ASP A 61 5.75 -15.35 -3.40
N GLN A 62 4.75 -16.17 -3.67
CA GLN A 62 4.82 -17.60 -3.37
C GLN A 62 5.86 -18.32 -4.23
N ALA A 63 6.04 -17.94 -5.49
CA ALA A 63 6.95 -18.61 -6.42
C ALA A 63 8.41 -18.19 -6.18
N SER A 64 8.69 -16.90 -6.08
CA SER A 64 10.04 -16.34 -6.00
C SER A 64 10.52 -16.02 -4.59
N SER A 65 9.62 -16.00 -3.59
CA SER A 65 9.85 -15.46 -2.23
C SER A 65 10.24 -13.98 -2.21
N GLU A 66 10.07 -13.28 -3.31
CA GLU A 66 10.32 -11.86 -3.45
C GLU A 66 9.40 -11.06 -2.50
N SER A 67 9.95 -10.05 -1.83
CA SER A 67 9.17 -9.18 -0.94
C SER A 67 8.20 -8.32 -1.74
N LEU A 68 6.91 -8.33 -1.38
CA LEU A 68 5.89 -7.52 -2.04
C LEU A 68 5.77 -6.18 -1.32
N ILE A 69 6.43 -5.15 -1.86
CA ILE A 69 6.46 -3.79 -1.32
C ILE A 69 5.16 -3.08 -1.68
N GLY A 70 4.52 -2.42 -0.70
CA GLY A 70 3.25 -1.73 -0.92
C GLY A 70 2.02 -2.66 -0.94
N ALA A 71 2.18 -3.96 -0.66
CA ALA A 71 1.04 -4.85 -0.51
C ALA A 71 0.12 -4.39 0.62
N SER A 72 -1.17 -4.41 0.39
CA SER A 72 -2.17 -3.95 1.35
C SER A 72 -2.65 -5.09 2.24
N VAL A 73 -2.57 -4.90 3.56
CA VAL A 73 -3.12 -5.83 4.56
C VAL A 73 -4.08 -5.07 5.45
N TYR A 74 -5.34 -5.46 5.49
CA TYR A 74 -6.35 -4.75 6.28
C TYR A 74 -7.32 -5.71 6.96
N GLU A 75 -7.91 -5.24 8.07
CA GLU A 75 -8.98 -5.92 8.78
C GLU A 75 -10.34 -5.50 8.20
N VAL A 76 -11.17 -6.50 7.84
CA VAL A 76 -12.39 -6.31 7.04
C VAL A 76 -13.46 -5.51 7.79
N ALA A 77 -13.65 -5.74 9.10
CA ALA A 77 -14.71 -5.09 9.88
C ALA A 77 -14.37 -3.65 10.25
N SER A 78 -13.17 -3.39 10.77
CA SER A 78 -12.73 -2.05 11.19
C SER A 78 -12.17 -1.21 10.04
N ARG A 79 -11.83 -1.84 8.91
CA ARG A 79 -11.14 -1.23 7.77
C ARG A 79 -9.77 -0.62 8.11
N LYS A 80 -9.20 -1.00 9.25
CA LYS A 80 -7.83 -0.63 9.58
C LYS A 80 -6.87 -1.46 8.77
N GLY A 81 -5.89 -0.82 8.17
CA GLY A 81 -4.92 -1.48 7.31
C GLY A 81 -3.53 -0.88 7.43
N SER A 82 -2.57 -1.61 6.87
CA SER A 82 -1.18 -1.22 6.71
C SER A 82 -0.70 -1.68 5.35
N ALA A 83 0.09 -0.85 4.67
CA ALA A 83 0.83 -1.29 3.51
C ALA A 83 2.20 -1.84 3.95
N THR A 84 2.73 -2.80 3.21
CA THR A 84 4.07 -3.33 3.47
C THR A 84 5.14 -2.29 3.15
N ASN A 85 6.20 -2.28 3.97
CA ASN A 85 7.37 -1.41 3.77
C ASN A 85 8.33 -1.98 2.70
N SER A 86 9.52 -1.35 2.54
CA SER A 86 10.56 -1.75 1.59
C SER A 86 11.08 -3.19 1.76
N TYR A 87 10.80 -3.83 2.88
CA TYR A 87 11.17 -5.23 3.16
C TYR A 87 10.00 -6.19 3.02
N GLY A 88 8.83 -5.71 2.58
CA GLY A 88 7.60 -6.49 2.55
C GLY A 88 6.98 -6.71 3.93
N PHE A 89 7.43 -6.00 4.98
CA PHE A 89 6.94 -6.14 6.35
C PHE A 89 5.71 -5.27 6.58
N PHE A 90 4.71 -5.83 7.27
CA PHE A 90 3.54 -5.11 7.77
C PHE A 90 3.38 -5.29 9.27
N SER A 91 2.70 -4.34 9.90
CA SER A 91 2.29 -4.42 11.31
C SER A 91 0.94 -3.73 11.47
N LEU A 92 -0.01 -4.43 12.09
CA LEU A 92 -1.37 -3.96 12.27
C LEU A 92 -1.83 -4.22 13.70
N THR A 93 -2.16 -3.15 14.42
CA THR A 93 -2.62 -3.23 15.82
C THR A 93 -4.13 -3.06 15.89
N LEU A 94 -4.80 -4.06 16.48
CA LEU A 94 -6.26 -4.21 16.51
C LEU A 94 -6.75 -4.53 17.93
N PRO A 95 -8.04 -4.31 18.23
CA PRO A 95 -8.65 -4.88 19.43
C PRO A 95 -8.62 -6.42 19.38
N PRO A 96 -8.47 -7.12 20.52
CA PRO A 96 -8.55 -8.56 20.57
C PRO A 96 -9.96 -9.05 20.19
N GLY A 97 -10.05 -10.27 19.70
CA GLY A 97 -11.31 -10.90 19.32
C GLY A 97 -11.27 -11.62 17.99
N ASN A 98 -12.40 -11.68 17.29
CA ASN A 98 -12.48 -12.26 15.96
C ASN A 98 -11.98 -11.28 14.92
N ILE A 99 -10.86 -11.59 14.28
CA ILE A 99 -10.18 -10.73 13.31
C ILE A 99 -10.18 -11.43 11.96
N ARG A 100 -10.64 -10.72 10.94
CA ARG A 100 -10.55 -11.17 9.55
C ARG A 100 -9.63 -10.23 8.78
N LEU A 101 -8.44 -10.71 8.44
CA LEU A 101 -7.49 -9.99 7.61
C LEU A 101 -7.71 -10.32 6.13
N HIS A 102 -7.51 -9.33 5.30
CA HIS A 102 -7.46 -9.47 3.85
C HIS A 102 -6.14 -8.88 3.36
N ALA A 103 -5.43 -9.64 2.54
CA ALA A 103 -4.18 -9.22 1.93
C ALA A 103 -4.34 -9.20 0.41
N SER A 104 -3.88 -8.13 -0.22
CA SER A 104 -3.95 -7.94 -1.67
C SER A 104 -2.74 -7.19 -2.19
N TYR A 105 -2.36 -7.53 -3.42
CA TYR A 105 -1.32 -6.83 -4.17
C TYR A 105 -1.64 -6.89 -5.66
N ILE A 106 -1.25 -5.84 -6.39
CA ILE A 106 -1.56 -5.74 -7.81
C ILE A 106 -0.90 -6.86 -8.62
N GLY A 107 -1.65 -7.52 -9.50
CA GLY A 107 -1.16 -8.66 -10.27
C GLY A 107 -1.12 -9.99 -9.49
N TYR A 108 -1.64 -10.01 -8.26
CA TYR A 108 -1.68 -11.20 -7.40
C TYR A 108 -3.11 -11.55 -6.99
N GLU A 109 -3.33 -12.83 -6.68
CA GLU A 109 -4.57 -13.29 -6.08
C GLU A 109 -4.62 -12.82 -4.62
N SER A 110 -5.75 -12.23 -4.23
CA SER A 110 -5.95 -11.82 -2.83
C SER A 110 -6.23 -13.02 -1.94
N CYS A 111 -5.83 -12.93 -0.67
CA CYS A 111 -6.11 -13.97 0.31
C CYS A 111 -6.70 -13.39 1.60
N SER A 112 -7.40 -14.22 2.37
CA SER A 112 -8.02 -13.85 3.63
C SER A 112 -7.65 -14.83 4.73
N PHE A 113 -7.42 -14.29 5.94
CA PHE A 113 -7.08 -15.04 7.14
C PHE A 113 -8.11 -14.74 8.23
N ASN A 114 -8.64 -15.78 8.87
CA ASN A 114 -9.59 -15.66 9.95
C ASN A 114 -8.95 -16.10 11.26
N PHE A 115 -8.94 -15.23 12.25
CA PHE A 115 -8.53 -15.53 13.61
C PHE A 115 -9.75 -15.52 14.51
N THR A 116 -9.91 -16.58 15.31
CA THR A 116 -10.95 -16.69 16.30
C THR A 116 -10.35 -16.37 17.66
N GLU A 117 -10.97 -15.43 18.40
CA GLU A 117 -10.59 -15.06 19.77
C GLU A 117 -9.08 -14.71 19.93
N LEU A 118 -8.52 -13.98 18.97
CA LEU A 118 -7.11 -13.56 19.04
C LEU A 118 -6.92 -12.62 20.24
N ASP A 119 -6.07 -13.04 21.20
CA ASP A 119 -5.81 -12.32 22.45
C ASP A 119 -4.33 -11.96 22.67
N ARG A 120 -3.46 -12.34 21.75
CA ARG A 120 -1.99 -12.15 21.82
C ARG A 120 -1.42 -11.71 20.49
N ASP A 121 -0.24 -11.10 20.56
CA ASP A 121 0.53 -10.72 19.38
C ASP A 121 0.87 -11.97 18.56
N THR A 122 0.74 -11.84 17.24
CA THR A 122 0.85 -12.97 16.32
C THR A 122 1.70 -12.59 15.12
N LEU A 123 2.60 -13.48 14.73
CA LEU A 123 3.39 -13.36 13.51
C LEU A 123 2.67 -14.11 12.38
N LEU A 124 2.40 -13.42 11.27
CA LEU A 124 1.73 -13.96 10.09
C LEU A 124 2.53 -13.65 8.84
N ASN A 125 3.19 -14.64 8.27
CA ASN A 125 3.81 -14.51 6.95
C ASN A 125 2.78 -14.89 5.88
N ILE A 126 2.63 -14.02 4.89
CA ILE A 126 1.63 -14.11 3.83
C ILE A 126 2.35 -14.38 2.51
N GLU A 127 1.97 -15.43 1.82
CA GLU A 127 2.44 -15.73 0.47
C GLU A 127 1.30 -15.51 -0.51
N LEU A 128 1.49 -14.58 -1.45
CA LEU A 128 0.53 -14.30 -2.51
C LEU A 128 0.94 -15.02 -3.80
N ARG A 129 -0.05 -15.53 -4.53
CA ARG A 129 0.14 -16.16 -5.84
C ARG A 129 0.01 -15.12 -6.95
N PRO A 130 0.92 -15.09 -7.92
CA PRO A 130 0.73 -14.28 -9.11
C PRO A 130 -0.58 -14.68 -9.82
N ASN A 131 -1.42 -13.71 -10.13
CA ASN A 131 -2.64 -13.98 -10.88
C ASN A 131 -2.29 -14.32 -12.34
N ALA A 132 -2.39 -15.60 -12.70
CA ALA A 132 -2.10 -16.08 -14.05
C ALA A 132 -3.22 -15.75 -15.05
N ARG A 133 -4.44 -15.43 -14.59
CA ARG A 133 -5.54 -15.07 -15.47
C ARG A 133 -5.40 -13.62 -15.92
N LEU A 134 -5.52 -13.41 -17.23
CA LEU A 134 -5.98 -12.14 -17.78
C LEU A 134 -7.45 -12.04 -17.36
N GLU A 135 -7.74 -11.49 -16.20
CA GLU A 135 -9.05 -10.95 -16.00
C GLU A 135 -9.16 -9.80 -17.01
N GLU A 136 -9.98 -10.04 -18.04
CA GLU A 136 -10.60 -8.95 -18.75
C GLU A 136 -11.08 -7.99 -17.68
N VAL A 137 -10.52 -6.78 -17.66
CA VAL A 137 -10.89 -5.75 -16.70
C VAL A 137 -12.32 -5.34 -17.05
N VAL A 138 -13.26 -6.23 -16.76
CA VAL A 138 -14.67 -5.87 -16.63
C VAL A 138 -14.75 -5.05 -15.36
N VAL A 139 -14.64 -3.74 -15.55
CA VAL A 139 -14.85 -2.74 -14.52
C VAL A 139 -16.30 -2.80 -14.09
N THR A 140 -16.66 -3.79 -13.28
CA THR A 140 -17.87 -3.71 -12.50
C THR A 140 -17.62 -2.73 -11.38
N ALA A 141 -18.16 -1.51 -11.57
CA ALA A 141 -18.02 -0.38 -10.65
C ALA A 141 -18.36 -0.71 -9.17
N SER A 142 -19.11 -1.80 -8.95
CA SER A 142 -19.62 -2.15 -7.61
C SER A 142 -18.63 -2.89 -6.69
N GLU A 143 -17.62 -3.59 -7.22
CA GLU A 143 -16.64 -4.30 -6.36
C GLU A 143 -15.38 -3.49 -6.12
N ARG A 144 -14.93 -2.67 -7.08
CA ARG A 144 -13.81 -1.74 -6.89
C ARG A 144 -14.12 -0.64 -5.88
N ASP A 145 -15.35 -0.14 -5.84
CA ASP A 145 -15.78 0.86 -4.85
C ASP A 145 -15.84 0.28 -3.43
N ARG A 146 -16.04 -1.02 -3.28
CA ARG A 146 -16.04 -1.69 -1.97
C ARG A 146 -14.65 -2.01 -1.45
N LEU A 147 -13.67 -2.27 -2.31
CA LEU A 147 -12.28 -2.63 -1.94
C LEU A 147 -11.34 -1.41 -1.95
N SER A 148 -11.69 -0.36 -2.67
CA SER A 148 -10.89 0.86 -2.85
C SER A 148 -11.17 1.96 -1.83
N VAL A 149 -11.75 1.66 -0.68
CA VAL A 149 -12.06 2.69 0.34
C VAL A 149 -10.80 3.35 0.92
N ASN A 150 -9.62 2.78 0.70
CA ASN A 150 -8.35 3.43 1.06
C ASN A 150 -7.70 4.23 -0.08
N ASN A 151 -8.13 4.06 -1.33
CA ASN A 151 -7.70 4.91 -2.44
C ASN A 151 -8.66 6.11 -2.57
N THR A 152 -8.62 6.99 -1.59
CA THR A 152 -9.25 8.32 -1.62
C THR A 152 -8.64 9.24 -2.68
N LEU A 153 -7.64 8.78 -3.42
CA LEU A 153 -6.95 9.54 -4.46
C LEU A 153 -7.64 9.33 -5.81
N MET A 154 -8.60 10.20 -6.11
CA MET A 154 -9.19 10.26 -7.45
C MET A 154 -8.09 10.50 -8.49
N GLY A 155 -8.00 9.61 -9.48
CA GLY A 155 -7.07 9.75 -10.60
C GLY A 155 -5.78 8.95 -10.49
N THR A 156 -5.68 8.01 -9.53
CA THR A 156 -4.60 7.02 -9.46
C THR A 156 -4.96 5.80 -10.30
N MET A 157 -4.01 5.31 -11.08
CA MET A 157 -4.08 4.06 -11.84
C MET A 157 -2.83 3.25 -11.56
N GLU A 158 -3.02 1.96 -11.33
CA GLU A 158 -1.93 1.02 -11.10
C GLU A 158 -1.84 0.05 -12.29
N PHE A 159 -0.63 -0.22 -12.76
CA PHE A 159 -0.37 -1.13 -13.86
C PHE A 159 0.57 -2.24 -13.42
N SER A 160 0.14 -3.48 -13.59
CA SER A 160 1.02 -4.64 -13.39
C SER A 160 1.95 -4.82 -14.59
N GLN A 161 3.06 -5.53 -14.40
CA GLN A 161 3.96 -5.91 -15.50
C GLN A 161 3.21 -6.60 -16.64
N LYS A 162 2.23 -7.45 -16.30
CA LYS A 162 1.43 -8.18 -17.28
C LYS A 162 0.61 -7.25 -18.17
N THR A 163 0.02 -6.21 -17.59
CA THR A 163 -0.71 -5.19 -18.34
C THR A 163 0.20 -4.41 -19.28
N ILE A 164 1.41 -4.04 -18.80
CA ILE A 164 2.41 -3.34 -19.60
C ILE A 164 2.85 -4.21 -20.79
N LYS A 165 3.14 -5.49 -20.58
CA LYS A 165 3.55 -6.44 -21.63
C LYS A 165 2.43 -6.78 -22.63
N ALA A 166 1.18 -6.75 -22.20
CA ALA A 166 0.03 -7.02 -23.06
C ALA A 166 -0.34 -5.84 -23.97
N THR A 167 0.24 -4.66 -23.74
CA THR A 167 -0.06 -3.47 -24.54
C THR A 167 0.59 -3.59 -25.91
N PRO A 168 -0.18 -3.48 -27.01
CA PRO A 168 0.39 -3.50 -28.36
C PRO A 168 1.30 -2.31 -28.59
N THR A 169 2.47 -2.54 -29.17
CA THR A 169 3.48 -1.52 -29.36
C THR A 169 4.02 -1.50 -30.80
N LEU A 170 4.55 -0.36 -31.20
CA LEU A 170 5.34 -0.27 -32.43
C LEU A 170 6.62 -1.10 -32.27
N PHE A 171 6.99 -1.85 -33.29
CA PHE A 171 8.19 -2.69 -33.34
C PHE A 171 8.20 -3.91 -32.39
N GLY A 172 7.08 -4.24 -31.75
CA GLY A 172 6.97 -5.45 -30.92
C GLY A 172 7.59 -5.35 -29.52
N GLU A 173 8.07 -4.17 -29.11
CA GLU A 173 8.60 -3.94 -27.76
C GLU A 173 7.56 -3.26 -26.87
N SER A 174 7.36 -3.83 -25.69
CA SER A 174 6.49 -3.22 -24.68
C SER A 174 7.15 -1.95 -24.13
N ASP A 175 6.38 -0.88 -23.99
CA ASP A 175 6.85 0.42 -23.50
C ASP A 175 5.86 1.02 -22.53
N ILE A 176 6.34 1.42 -21.34
CA ILE A 176 5.46 1.97 -20.30
C ILE A 176 4.86 3.32 -20.70
N VAL A 177 5.62 4.18 -21.39
CA VAL A 177 5.11 5.48 -21.83
C VAL A 177 3.99 5.29 -22.85
N LYS A 178 4.15 4.34 -23.77
CA LYS A 178 3.10 3.96 -24.72
C LYS A 178 1.87 3.40 -24.01
N THR A 179 2.07 2.55 -23.00
CA THR A 179 0.97 2.06 -22.17
C THR A 179 0.20 3.19 -21.50
N LEU A 180 0.91 4.18 -20.95
CA LEU A 180 0.28 5.34 -20.32
C LEU A 180 -0.46 6.24 -21.31
N GLN A 181 0.03 6.37 -22.55
CA GLN A 181 -0.64 7.13 -23.62
C GLN A 181 -2.02 6.56 -24.01
N LEU A 182 -2.28 5.27 -23.77
CA LEU A 182 -3.59 4.65 -23.99
C LEU A 182 -4.60 4.95 -22.88
N THR A 183 -4.18 5.63 -21.81
CA THR A 183 -5.11 5.93 -20.71
C THR A 183 -5.94 7.17 -20.97
N PRO A 184 -7.21 7.23 -20.54
CA PRO A 184 -8.06 8.40 -20.71
C PRO A 184 -7.43 9.67 -20.10
N GLY A 185 -7.45 10.78 -20.85
CA GLY A 185 -6.89 12.07 -20.40
C GLY A 185 -5.37 12.19 -20.51
N VAL A 186 -4.74 11.27 -21.24
CA VAL A 186 -3.33 11.34 -21.63
C VAL A 186 -3.27 11.47 -23.14
N ALA A 187 -2.47 12.42 -23.62
CA ALA A 187 -2.20 12.61 -25.04
C ALA A 187 -0.73 12.29 -25.34
N SER A 188 -0.47 11.70 -26.48
CA SER A 188 0.85 11.67 -27.11
C SER A 188 1.05 12.98 -27.85
N GLY A 189 2.27 13.51 -27.86
CA GLY A 189 2.63 14.64 -28.70
C GLY A 189 2.63 14.26 -30.18
N THR A 190 3.81 14.15 -30.77
CA THR A 190 3.96 13.64 -32.13
C THR A 190 3.76 12.13 -32.15
N GLU A 191 3.01 11.60 -33.13
CA GLU A 191 2.77 10.15 -33.28
C GLU A 191 4.09 9.37 -33.31
N GLY A 192 4.13 8.30 -32.52
CA GLY A 192 5.29 7.42 -32.43
C GLY A 192 6.39 7.86 -31.45
N LEU A 193 6.34 9.08 -30.90
CA LEU A 193 7.30 9.57 -29.93
C LEU A 193 6.85 9.38 -28.47
N ALA A 194 7.81 9.29 -27.55
CA ALA A 194 7.55 9.06 -26.12
C ALA A 194 7.20 10.36 -25.36
N GLY A 195 6.31 11.19 -25.91
CA GLY A 195 5.75 12.36 -25.22
C GLY A 195 4.57 11.97 -24.34
N LEU A 196 4.49 12.51 -23.12
CA LEU A 196 3.38 12.29 -22.20
C LEU A 196 2.77 13.64 -21.80
N TYR A 197 1.55 13.90 -22.24
CA TYR A 197 0.79 15.11 -21.93
C TYR A 197 -0.45 14.74 -21.15
N VAL A 198 -0.46 15.04 -19.85
CA VAL A 198 -1.52 14.60 -18.96
C VAL A 198 -2.43 15.76 -18.62
N ARG A 199 -3.74 15.59 -18.93
CA ARG A 199 -4.79 16.59 -18.65
C ARG A 199 -4.46 18.01 -19.12
N GLY A 200 -3.81 18.11 -20.29
CA GLY A 200 -3.45 19.39 -20.87
C GLY A 200 -2.20 20.04 -20.29
N GLY A 201 -1.48 19.36 -19.40
CA GLY A 201 -0.18 19.82 -18.92
C GLY A 201 0.94 19.48 -19.90
N ASP A 202 2.06 20.20 -19.79
CA ASP A 202 3.24 19.99 -20.63
C ASP A 202 4.02 18.74 -20.23
N GLN A 203 4.87 18.27 -21.13
CA GLN A 203 5.73 17.09 -20.91
C GLN A 203 6.62 17.26 -19.66
N ASP A 204 7.16 18.45 -19.43
CA ASP A 204 8.00 18.78 -18.27
C ASP A 204 7.22 18.83 -16.95
N GLY A 205 5.88 18.85 -17.02
CA GLY A 205 5.01 18.81 -15.85
C GLY A 205 4.89 17.43 -15.22
N ASN A 206 5.46 16.38 -15.82
CA ASN A 206 5.39 15.02 -15.31
C ASN A 206 6.63 14.65 -14.49
N LEU A 207 6.44 13.93 -13.39
CA LEU A 207 7.51 13.37 -12.58
C LEU A 207 7.59 11.86 -12.84
N PHE A 208 8.75 11.41 -13.30
CA PHE A 208 9.04 9.98 -13.43
C PHE A 208 9.99 9.54 -12.33
N LEU A 209 9.68 8.45 -11.68
CA LEU A 209 10.47 7.87 -10.60
C LEU A 209 10.75 6.40 -10.90
N ILE A 210 11.93 5.91 -10.50
CA ILE A 210 12.25 4.49 -10.38
C ILE A 210 12.61 4.25 -8.92
N ASP A 211 11.82 3.44 -8.24
CA ASP A 211 11.99 3.12 -6.81
C ASP A 211 12.17 4.40 -5.97
N GLY A 212 11.34 5.43 -6.25
CA GLY A 212 11.35 6.73 -5.58
C GLY A 212 12.44 7.70 -6.03
N ASN A 213 13.32 7.33 -6.95
CA ASN A 213 14.39 8.19 -7.47
C ASN A 213 13.97 8.86 -8.77
N PRO A 214 14.14 10.19 -8.94
CA PRO A 214 13.70 10.90 -10.13
C PRO A 214 14.54 10.55 -11.38
N VAL A 215 13.85 10.31 -12.49
CA VAL A 215 14.43 10.07 -13.82
C VAL A 215 14.13 11.29 -14.69
N TYR A 216 15.17 11.98 -15.12
CA TYR A 216 15.02 13.20 -15.92
C TYR A 216 14.95 12.92 -17.42
N GLN A 217 15.66 11.90 -17.88
CA GLN A 217 15.68 11.50 -19.29
C GLN A 217 14.92 10.18 -19.46
N ILE A 218 13.67 10.29 -19.90
CA ILE A 218 12.77 9.13 -20.05
C ILE A 218 12.79 8.52 -21.45
N ASN A 219 13.50 9.13 -22.40
CA ASN A 219 13.46 8.80 -23.81
C ASN A 219 14.83 8.42 -24.35
N HIS A 220 14.86 7.42 -25.24
CA HIS A 220 16.01 7.05 -26.04
C HIS A 220 15.72 7.23 -27.54
N VAL A 221 16.77 7.35 -28.35
CA VAL A 221 16.72 7.38 -29.82
C VAL A 221 15.65 8.37 -30.32
N GLY A 222 15.77 9.64 -29.90
CA GLY A 222 14.84 10.70 -30.35
C GLY A 222 13.39 10.54 -29.90
N GLY A 223 13.13 9.74 -28.84
CA GLY A 223 11.79 9.53 -28.32
C GLY A 223 11.07 8.30 -28.86
N LEU A 224 11.73 7.44 -29.61
CA LEU A 224 11.12 6.21 -30.13
C LEU A 224 10.95 5.16 -29.04
N PHE A 225 11.88 5.10 -28.08
CA PHE A 225 11.85 4.16 -26.97
C PHE A 225 11.93 4.89 -25.64
N SER A 226 11.32 4.31 -24.60
CA SER A 226 11.49 4.79 -23.23
C SER A 226 12.78 4.23 -22.61
N ALA A 227 13.25 4.90 -21.56
CA ALA A 227 14.43 4.47 -20.79
C ALA A 227 14.13 3.30 -19.85
N PHE A 228 12.90 2.84 -19.81
CA PHE A 228 12.44 1.83 -18.86
C PHE A 228 12.42 0.45 -19.51
N ASN A 229 13.11 -0.52 -18.88
CA ASN A 229 13.07 -1.92 -19.31
C ASN A 229 11.83 -2.62 -18.71
N PRO A 230 10.81 -3.00 -19.50
CA PRO A 230 9.60 -3.63 -19.00
C PRO A 230 9.82 -4.97 -18.29
N GLU A 231 10.95 -5.65 -18.60
CA GLU A 231 11.28 -6.91 -17.95
C GLU A 231 11.73 -6.72 -16.49
N ALA A 232 12.37 -5.59 -16.19
CA ALA A 232 12.81 -5.26 -14.84
C ALA A 232 11.70 -4.67 -13.96
N ILE A 233 10.56 -4.29 -14.55
CA ILE A 233 9.46 -3.62 -13.84
C ILE A 233 8.53 -4.65 -13.24
N ARG A 234 8.11 -4.43 -11.98
CA ARG A 234 7.09 -5.18 -11.28
C ARG A 234 5.71 -4.56 -11.52
N ASN A 235 5.56 -3.30 -11.20
CA ASN A 235 4.34 -2.50 -11.38
C ASN A 235 4.72 -1.02 -11.49
N LEU A 236 3.76 -0.21 -11.85
CA LEU A 236 3.86 1.24 -11.80
C LEU A 236 2.57 1.86 -11.26
N ASP A 237 2.74 2.96 -10.54
CA ASP A 237 1.67 3.81 -10.06
C ASP A 237 1.63 5.07 -10.90
N PHE A 238 0.47 5.37 -11.48
CA PHE A 238 0.25 6.56 -12.28
C PHE A 238 -0.77 7.48 -11.62
N PHE A 239 -0.31 8.64 -11.19
CA PHE A 239 -1.15 9.68 -10.57
C PHE A 239 -1.39 10.79 -11.58
N LYS A 240 -2.64 10.92 -12.07
CA LYS A 240 -3.04 11.98 -13.02
C LYS A 240 -3.47 13.26 -12.33
N ALA A 241 -3.76 13.23 -11.05
CA ALA A 241 -4.09 14.36 -10.17
C ALA A 241 -4.14 13.89 -8.73
N GLY A 242 -4.09 14.84 -7.76
CA GLY A 242 -4.26 14.52 -6.35
C GLY A 242 -3.18 13.59 -5.79
N PHE A 243 -1.96 13.66 -6.31
CA PHE A 243 -0.87 12.83 -5.81
C PHE A 243 -0.49 13.20 -4.38
N PRO A 244 -0.02 12.20 -3.58
CA PRO A 244 0.39 12.41 -2.20
C PRO A 244 1.44 13.51 -2.04
N ALA A 245 1.45 14.18 -0.89
CA ALA A 245 2.36 15.28 -0.59
C ALA A 245 3.86 14.92 -0.65
N ARG A 246 4.18 13.61 -0.62
CA ARG A 246 5.55 13.12 -0.80
C ARG A 246 6.11 13.37 -2.21
N TYR A 247 5.24 13.54 -3.19
CA TYR A 247 5.62 13.85 -4.56
C TYR A 247 5.52 15.36 -4.79
N GLY A 248 6.64 16.00 -5.00
CA GLY A 248 6.70 17.44 -5.24
C GLY A 248 7.42 17.81 -6.54
N GLY A 249 7.38 19.10 -6.91
CA GLY A 249 8.16 19.65 -8.00
C GLY A 249 7.60 19.46 -9.41
N ARG A 250 6.42 18.83 -9.58
CA ARG A 250 5.72 18.66 -10.86
C ARG A 250 4.23 18.90 -10.71
N LEU A 251 3.56 19.29 -11.80
CA LEU A 251 2.18 19.76 -11.75
C LEU A 251 1.17 18.90 -12.50
N SER A 252 1.60 18.11 -13.51
CA SER A 252 0.69 17.36 -14.37
C SER A 252 0.44 15.96 -13.87
N SER A 253 1.49 15.17 -13.66
CA SER A 253 1.37 13.79 -13.20
C SER A 253 2.60 13.28 -12.48
N VAL A 254 2.44 12.13 -11.81
CA VAL A 254 3.54 11.35 -11.25
C VAL A 254 3.43 9.92 -11.76
N VAL A 255 4.53 9.39 -12.27
CA VAL A 255 4.70 8.00 -12.68
C VAL A 255 5.77 7.40 -11.77
N ASP A 256 5.37 6.55 -10.85
CA ASP A 256 6.28 5.88 -9.91
C ASP A 256 6.42 4.41 -10.33
N VAL A 257 7.60 4.05 -10.83
CA VAL A 257 7.93 2.73 -11.37
C VAL A 257 8.64 1.93 -10.31
N HIS A 258 8.13 0.75 -10.02
CA HIS A 258 8.71 -0.17 -9.05
C HIS A 258 9.38 -1.32 -9.76
N THR A 259 10.66 -1.55 -9.45
CA THR A 259 11.45 -2.65 -10.03
C THR A 259 11.20 -3.96 -9.28
N LYS A 260 11.60 -5.07 -9.89
CA LYS A 260 11.59 -6.39 -9.26
C LYS A 260 12.72 -6.50 -8.24
N GLU A 261 12.46 -7.17 -7.14
CA GLU A 261 13.46 -7.47 -6.09
C GLU A 261 14.31 -8.71 -6.42
N GLY A 262 13.87 -9.50 -7.40
CA GLY A 262 14.53 -10.73 -7.81
C GLY A 262 13.95 -12.00 -7.19
N ASN A 263 14.38 -13.15 -7.68
CA ASN A 263 13.96 -14.46 -7.20
C ASN A 263 14.97 -14.99 -6.19
N MET A 264 14.51 -15.32 -4.98
CA MET A 264 15.36 -15.85 -3.90
C MET A 264 15.52 -17.38 -3.94
N LYS A 265 14.73 -18.09 -4.77
CA LYS A 265 14.72 -19.56 -4.83
C LYS A 265 15.49 -20.11 -6.02
N GLU A 266 15.40 -19.45 -7.17
CA GLU A 266 15.92 -19.96 -8.43
C GLU A 266 16.50 -18.83 -9.29
N TYR A 267 17.44 -19.20 -10.19
CA TYR A 267 17.97 -18.28 -11.19
C TYR A 267 17.00 -18.21 -12.37
N HIS A 268 16.54 -17.02 -12.68
CA HIS A 268 15.70 -16.74 -13.84
C HIS A 268 16.34 -15.66 -14.70
N GLY A 269 16.22 -15.80 -16.01
CA GLY A 269 16.66 -14.81 -16.98
C GLY A 269 15.75 -14.86 -18.20
N SER A 270 15.59 -13.73 -18.85
CA SER A 270 14.93 -13.60 -20.15
C SER A 270 15.85 -12.86 -21.11
N ALA A 271 15.86 -13.26 -22.37
CA ALA A 271 16.52 -12.55 -23.44
C ALA A 271 15.55 -12.36 -24.59
N MET A 272 15.47 -11.16 -25.12
CA MET A 272 14.66 -10.83 -26.28
C MET A 272 15.56 -10.30 -27.39
N LEU A 273 15.40 -10.85 -28.60
CA LEU A 273 16.07 -10.37 -29.80
C LEU A 273 14.98 -9.84 -30.76
N GLY A 274 14.99 -8.56 -31.01
CA GLY A 274 14.15 -7.89 -32.01
C GLY A 274 14.93 -7.49 -33.24
N LEU A 275 14.23 -7.08 -34.31
CA LEU A 275 14.87 -6.53 -35.51
C LEU A 275 15.56 -5.18 -35.25
N THR A 276 15.16 -4.48 -34.19
CA THR A 276 15.60 -3.14 -33.86
C THR A 276 16.34 -3.05 -32.54
N SER A 277 16.23 -4.05 -31.69
CA SER A 277 16.86 -4.08 -30.36
C SER A 277 17.14 -5.50 -29.89
N GLY A 278 18.08 -5.64 -28.97
CA GLY A 278 18.33 -6.85 -28.18
C GLY A 278 18.37 -6.48 -26.68
N ASN A 279 17.70 -7.28 -25.85
CA ASN A 279 17.65 -7.08 -24.39
C ASN A 279 17.89 -8.38 -23.63
#